data_60d38a580e791875c7f7d95b49f39c7b
#
_entry.id   60d38a580e791875c7f7d95b49f39c7b
#
_cell.length_a   1.000
_cell.length_b   1.000
_cell.length_c   1.000
_cell.angle_alpha   90.00
_cell.angle_beta   90.00
_cell.angle_gamma   90.00
#
_symmetry.space_group_name_H-M   'P 1'
#
loop_
_entity.id
_entity.type
_entity.pdbx_description
1 polymer ?
#
loop_
_entity_poly.entity_id
_entity_poly.type
_entity_poly.pdbx_seq_one_letter_code
_entity_poly.pdbx_strand_id
1 'polypeptide(L)'
;KTAAAELRKYLSRLAKQPVSIISSGNCGAGYTFYLGQTPGIAQKLGISDFRTLKPDEILLRRIGNDFYLTGDRPRGTLYAVYTFLEDICGMRFFAPDETVYPEKFNLPMHLDLRYAPSFIVREVPFPSLRLDSAFAAKRKVNGHWQKTTVEWGGHETILGFCHTFARLMPPEKYGRQHPEYYSEINGIRHPVGNQLCLS
;
A
#
# COMPACT_ATOMS: atom_id res chain seq x y z
N LYS A 1 2.02 -0.94 -14.36
CA LYS A 1 1.25 -2.01 -15.04
C LYS A 1 0.09 -2.47 -14.16
N THR A 2 0.31 -2.94 -12.93
CA THR A 2 -0.71 -3.46 -12.00
C THR A 2 -1.86 -2.46 -11.78
N ALA A 3 -1.56 -1.19 -11.49
CA ALA A 3 -2.58 -0.16 -11.31
C ALA A 3 -3.55 -0.02 -12.50
N ALA A 4 -3.02 -0.09 -13.73
CA ALA A 4 -3.85 -0.02 -14.94
C ALA A 4 -4.70 -1.29 -15.12
N ALA A 5 -4.14 -2.46 -14.83
CA ALA A 5 -4.86 -3.73 -14.90
C ALA A 5 -6.02 -3.78 -13.89
N GLU A 6 -5.76 -3.36 -12.66
CA GLU A 6 -6.77 -3.30 -11.60
C GLU A 6 -7.87 -2.27 -11.92
N LEU A 7 -7.49 -1.06 -12.35
CA LEU A 7 -8.48 -0.06 -12.75
C LEU A 7 -9.36 -0.58 -13.88
N ARG A 8 -8.76 -1.15 -14.95
CA ARG A 8 -9.51 -1.74 -16.06
C ARG A 8 -10.49 -2.82 -15.61
N LYS A 9 -10.00 -3.76 -14.75
CA LYS A 9 -10.80 -4.87 -14.23
C LYS A 9 -12.09 -4.38 -13.57
N TYR A 10 -11.96 -3.43 -12.66
CA TYR A 10 -13.09 -2.97 -11.87
C TYR A 10 -13.97 -1.97 -12.63
N LEU A 11 -13.38 -1.04 -13.38
CA LEU A 11 -14.17 -0.09 -14.19
C LEU A 11 -14.96 -0.80 -15.30
N SER A 12 -14.42 -1.82 -15.95
CA SER A 12 -15.17 -2.57 -16.97
C SER A 12 -16.41 -3.21 -16.37
N ARG A 13 -16.33 -3.69 -15.13
CA ARG A 13 -17.47 -4.28 -14.42
C ARG A 13 -18.48 -3.22 -13.95
N LEU A 14 -18.01 -2.09 -13.42
CA LEU A 14 -18.86 -0.97 -12.99
C LEU A 14 -19.61 -0.35 -14.17
N ALA A 15 -18.91 -0.08 -15.26
CA ALA A 15 -19.46 0.53 -16.46
C ALA A 15 -20.28 -0.44 -17.33
N LYS A 16 -20.23 -1.75 -17.03
CA LYS A 16 -20.84 -2.85 -17.83
C LYS A 16 -20.42 -2.82 -19.30
N GLN A 17 -19.20 -2.35 -19.55
CA GLN A 17 -18.60 -2.27 -20.89
C GLN A 17 -17.08 -2.38 -20.80
N PRO A 18 -16.42 -2.88 -21.87
CA PRO A 18 -14.96 -3.01 -21.88
C PRO A 18 -14.26 -1.65 -21.73
N VAL A 19 -13.24 -1.62 -20.87
CA VAL A 19 -12.29 -0.51 -20.75
C VAL A 19 -10.95 -0.94 -21.33
N SER A 20 -10.40 -0.17 -22.26
CA SER A 20 -9.12 -0.47 -22.89
C SER A 20 -7.95 0.15 -22.16
N ILE A 21 -6.79 -0.52 -22.17
CA ILE A 21 -5.51 0.06 -21.76
C ILE A 21 -4.76 0.48 -23.02
N ILE A 22 -4.35 1.75 -23.07
CA ILE A 22 -3.58 2.32 -24.18
C ILE A 22 -2.24 2.80 -23.60
N SER A 23 -1.14 2.36 -24.18
CA SER A 23 0.22 2.77 -23.76
C SER A 23 0.71 4.04 -24.47
N SER A 24 0.17 4.32 -25.65
CA SER A 24 0.46 5.52 -26.44
C SER A 24 -0.64 5.70 -27.51
N GLY A 25 -0.82 6.92 -28.01
CA GLY A 25 -1.79 7.23 -29.06
C GLY A 25 -2.98 8.09 -28.57
N ASN A 26 -3.91 8.34 -29.50
CA ASN A 26 -5.10 9.14 -29.22
C ASN A 26 -6.15 8.30 -28.49
N CYS A 27 -6.66 8.83 -27.39
CA CYS A 27 -7.86 8.32 -26.72
C CYS A 27 -9.08 8.71 -27.58
N GLY A 28 -10.02 7.76 -27.73
CA GLY A 28 -11.30 8.03 -28.38
C GLY A 28 -12.17 9.02 -27.59
N ALA A 29 -13.38 9.27 -28.09
CA ALA A 29 -14.37 10.06 -27.34
C ALA A 29 -14.77 9.33 -26.04
N GLY A 30 -14.91 10.07 -24.94
CA GLY A 30 -15.31 9.52 -23.64
C GLY A 30 -14.41 9.94 -22.51
N TYR A 31 -14.42 9.16 -21.44
CA TYR A 31 -13.55 9.38 -20.28
C TYR A 31 -12.21 8.69 -20.46
N THR A 32 -11.13 9.40 -20.12
CA THR A 32 -9.77 8.87 -20.14
C THR A 32 -9.14 8.90 -18.76
N PHE A 33 -8.49 7.81 -18.39
CA PHE A 33 -7.76 7.69 -17.13
C PHE A 33 -6.26 7.67 -17.39
N TYR A 34 -5.56 8.67 -16.90
CA TYR A 34 -4.11 8.78 -16.96
C TYR A 34 -3.49 8.30 -15.65
N LEU A 35 -2.57 7.34 -15.74
CA LEU A 35 -2.00 6.67 -14.57
C LEU A 35 -0.48 6.83 -14.49
N GLY A 36 0.02 7.04 -13.28
CA GLY A 36 1.44 6.99 -12.97
C GLY A 36 2.15 8.34 -13.03
N GLN A 37 3.48 8.29 -13.05
CA GLN A 37 4.33 9.47 -13.05
C GLN A 37 4.90 9.70 -14.45
N THR A 38 4.27 10.54 -15.24
CA THR A 38 4.75 10.95 -16.56
C THR A 38 4.87 12.47 -16.64
N PRO A 39 5.73 13.03 -17.53
CA PRO A 39 5.83 14.47 -17.72
C PRO A 39 4.49 15.14 -18.05
N GLY A 40 3.65 14.49 -18.88
CA GLY A 40 2.34 15.00 -19.23
C GLY A 40 1.39 15.08 -18.02
N ILE A 41 1.41 14.09 -17.13
CA ILE A 41 0.62 14.09 -15.88
C ILE A 41 1.18 15.18 -14.95
N ALA A 42 2.49 15.28 -14.79
CA ALA A 42 3.12 16.32 -13.98
C ALA A 42 2.67 17.73 -14.40
N GLN A 43 2.74 18.02 -15.69
CA GLN A 43 2.31 19.29 -16.25
C GLN A 43 0.83 19.58 -15.97
N LYS A 44 -0.05 18.61 -16.21
CA LYS A 44 -1.51 18.76 -15.99
C LYS A 44 -1.88 18.96 -14.53
N LEU A 45 -1.12 18.36 -13.62
CA LEU A 45 -1.37 18.47 -12.17
C LEU A 45 -0.59 19.60 -11.49
N GLY A 46 0.29 20.30 -12.22
CA GLY A 46 1.15 21.34 -11.66
C GLY A 46 2.23 20.80 -10.71
N ILE A 47 2.68 19.56 -10.94
CA ILE A 47 3.73 18.91 -10.14
C ILE A 47 5.08 19.19 -10.79
N SER A 48 5.94 19.93 -10.12
CA SER A 48 7.29 20.23 -10.62
C SER A 48 8.20 19.01 -10.60
N ASP A 49 8.09 18.21 -9.54
CA ASP A 49 8.89 17.00 -9.35
C ASP A 49 8.12 15.99 -8.49
N PHE A 50 7.91 14.78 -9.00
CA PHE A 50 7.27 13.71 -8.25
C PHE A 50 8.06 13.24 -7.02
N ARG A 51 9.37 13.49 -6.97
CA ARG A 51 10.21 13.19 -5.80
C ARG A 51 9.89 14.04 -4.57
N THR A 52 9.15 15.13 -4.74
CA THR A 52 8.69 15.98 -3.63
C THR A 52 7.43 15.45 -2.95
N LEU A 53 6.81 14.42 -3.50
CA LEU A 53 5.67 13.79 -2.87
C LEU A 53 6.09 13.10 -1.57
N LYS A 54 5.21 13.14 -0.58
CA LYS A 54 5.40 12.41 0.68
C LYS A 54 5.26 10.90 0.45
N PRO A 55 5.83 10.06 1.34
CA PRO A 55 5.68 8.62 1.23
C PRO A 55 4.20 8.19 1.07
N ASP A 56 3.95 7.38 0.04
CA ASP A 56 2.62 6.88 -0.32
C ASP A 56 1.55 7.97 -0.60
N GLU A 57 1.97 9.20 -0.84
CA GLU A 57 1.05 10.29 -1.22
C GLU A 57 0.33 9.97 -2.53
N ILE A 58 -0.95 10.28 -2.58
CA ILE A 58 -1.81 10.08 -3.75
C ILE A 58 -2.41 11.41 -4.23
N LEU A 59 -2.62 11.48 -5.55
CA LEU A 59 -3.31 12.60 -6.19
C LEU A 59 -4.33 12.04 -7.18
N LEU A 60 -5.56 12.50 -7.04
CA LEU A 60 -6.67 12.20 -7.93
C LEU A 60 -7.27 13.53 -8.39
N ARG A 61 -7.31 13.77 -9.70
CA ARG A 61 -7.90 14.98 -10.25
C ARG A 61 -8.65 14.71 -11.55
N ARG A 62 -9.79 15.38 -11.73
CA ARG A 62 -10.51 15.43 -13.00
C ARG A 62 -10.31 16.78 -13.67
N ILE A 63 -10.00 16.75 -14.97
CA ILE A 63 -9.93 17.92 -15.84
C ILE A 63 -10.73 17.62 -17.10
N GLY A 64 -11.91 18.20 -17.22
CA GLY A 64 -12.83 17.84 -18.32
C GLY A 64 -13.27 16.37 -18.25
N ASN A 65 -12.99 15.62 -19.28
CA ASN A 65 -13.27 14.18 -19.34
C ASN A 65 -12.09 13.31 -18.88
N ASP A 66 -10.97 13.92 -18.50
CA ASP A 66 -9.75 13.23 -18.13
C ASP A 66 -9.62 13.08 -16.62
N PHE A 67 -9.32 11.88 -16.18
CA PHE A 67 -9.01 11.55 -14.79
C PHE A 67 -7.52 11.24 -14.63
N TYR A 68 -6.87 11.93 -13.72
CA TYR A 68 -5.46 11.75 -13.41
C TYR A 68 -5.32 11.06 -12.06
N LEU A 69 -4.77 9.83 -12.04
CA LEU A 69 -4.54 9.05 -10.84
C LEU A 69 -3.05 8.76 -10.73
N THR A 70 -2.39 9.40 -9.77
CA THR A 70 -0.96 9.26 -9.57
C THR A 70 -0.61 9.32 -8.09
N GLY A 71 0.67 9.16 -7.77
CA GLY A 71 1.14 9.28 -6.39
C GLY A 71 2.61 8.89 -6.29
N ASP A 72 3.13 8.90 -5.07
CA ASP A 72 4.52 8.55 -4.78
C ASP A 72 4.84 7.10 -5.12
N ARG A 73 6.09 6.85 -5.48
CA ARG A 73 6.59 5.48 -5.74
C ARG A 73 7.00 4.80 -4.43
N PRO A 74 6.83 3.48 -4.34
CA PRO A 74 6.37 2.55 -5.39
C PRO A 74 4.86 2.34 -5.43
N ARG A 75 4.09 2.77 -4.41
CA ARG A 75 2.70 2.37 -4.16
C ARG A 75 1.64 3.39 -4.55
N GLY A 76 1.97 4.68 -4.53
CA GLY A 76 0.99 5.76 -4.59
C GLY A 76 0.03 5.70 -5.79
N THR A 77 0.51 5.37 -6.99
CA THR A 77 -0.40 5.23 -8.15
C THR A 77 -1.41 4.08 -7.97
N LEU A 78 -0.99 2.96 -7.41
CA LEU A 78 -1.89 1.83 -7.12
C LEU A 78 -2.89 2.20 -6.01
N TYR A 79 -2.41 2.87 -4.98
CA TYR A 79 -3.26 3.38 -3.90
C TYR A 79 -4.25 4.44 -4.39
N ALA A 80 -3.85 5.31 -5.32
CA ALA A 80 -4.76 6.25 -5.98
C ALA A 80 -5.90 5.52 -6.71
N VAL A 81 -5.58 4.43 -7.42
CA VAL A 81 -6.59 3.59 -8.07
C VAL A 81 -7.56 2.99 -7.05
N TYR A 82 -7.07 2.39 -5.98
CA TYR A 82 -7.96 1.81 -4.97
C TYR A 82 -8.76 2.86 -4.21
N THR A 83 -8.18 4.03 -3.93
CA THR A 83 -8.94 5.16 -3.36
C THR A 83 -10.03 5.63 -4.31
N PHE A 84 -9.75 5.73 -5.61
CA PHE A 84 -10.76 6.05 -6.61
C PHE A 84 -11.90 5.01 -6.62
N LEU A 85 -11.57 3.72 -6.60
CA LEU A 85 -12.56 2.64 -6.63
C LEU A 85 -13.41 2.60 -5.34
N GLU A 86 -12.78 2.78 -4.16
CA GLU A 86 -13.51 2.73 -2.88
C GLU A 86 -14.27 4.03 -2.59
N ASP A 87 -13.56 5.16 -2.58
CA ASP A 87 -14.10 6.39 -2.03
C ASP A 87 -14.92 7.17 -3.07
N ILE A 88 -14.59 7.03 -4.36
CA ILE A 88 -15.28 7.74 -5.44
C ILE A 88 -16.32 6.84 -6.13
N CYS A 89 -15.95 5.60 -6.46
CA CYS A 89 -16.88 4.69 -7.14
C CYS A 89 -17.80 3.91 -6.18
N GLY A 90 -17.54 3.93 -4.87
CA GLY A 90 -18.39 3.27 -3.86
C GLY A 90 -18.18 1.76 -3.72
N MET A 91 -17.09 1.22 -4.25
CA MET A 91 -16.73 -0.19 -4.05
C MET A 91 -16.28 -0.46 -2.62
N ARG A 92 -16.31 -1.73 -2.21
CA ARG A 92 -15.72 -2.16 -0.94
C ARG A 92 -14.97 -3.48 -1.13
N PHE A 93 -13.79 -3.58 -0.50
CA PHE A 93 -12.93 -4.77 -0.50
C PHE A 93 -12.87 -5.32 0.92
N PHE A 94 -13.77 -6.23 1.28
CA PHE A 94 -13.88 -6.75 2.65
C PHE A 94 -12.94 -7.91 2.92
N ALA A 95 -12.74 -8.78 1.91
CA ALA A 95 -11.83 -9.90 1.97
C ALA A 95 -11.13 -10.12 0.61
N PRO A 96 -10.12 -10.99 0.50
CA PRO A 96 -9.46 -11.29 -0.77
C PRO A 96 -10.42 -11.67 -1.89
N ASP A 97 -11.45 -12.42 -1.56
CA ASP A 97 -12.48 -12.96 -2.44
C ASP A 97 -13.83 -12.23 -2.33
N GLU A 98 -13.95 -11.26 -1.41
CA GLU A 98 -15.19 -10.51 -1.21
C GLU A 98 -15.05 -9.05 -1.64
N THR A 99 -15.66 -8.75 -2.78
CA THR A 99 -15.72 -7.38 -3.33
C THR A 99 -17.17 -6.99 -3.56
N VAL A 100 -17.60 -5.91 -2.92
CA VAL A 100 -18.95 -5.34 -3.09
C VAL A 100 -18.89 -4.18 -4.07
N TYR A 101 -19.85 -4.18 -5.00
CA TYR A 101 -20.02 -3.15 -6.01
C TYR A 101 -21.23 -2.28 -5.65
N PRO A 102 -21.20 -0.97 -5.95
CA PRO A 102 -22.35 -0.12 -5.72
C PRO A 102 -23.51 -0.50 -6.67
N GLU A 103 -24.72 -0.28 -6.23
CA GLU A 103 -25.91 -0.47 -7.09
C GLU A 103 -25.93 0.49 -8.28
N LYS A 104 -25.47 1.72 -8.06
CA LYS A 104 -25.37 2.77 -9.06
C LYS A 104 -23.95 3.30 -9.12
N PHE A 105 -23.45 3.51 -10.32
CA PHE A 105 -22.13 4.06 -10.57
C PHE A 105 -22.22 5.29 -11.45
N ASN A 106 -21.67 6.40 -10.98
CA ASN A 106 -21.51 7.63 -11.76
C ASN A 106 -20.10 8.20 -11.50
N LEU A 107 -19.45 8.68 -12.55
CA LEU A 107 -18.21 9.41 -12.39
C LEU A 107 -18.50 10.83 -11.87
N PRO A 108 -17.75 11.32 -10.88
CA PRO A 108 -17.99 12.62 -10.29
C PRO A 108 -17.70 13.75 -11.28
N MET A 109 -18.50 14.80 -11.27
CA MET A 109 -18.27 16.00 -12.09
C MET A 109 -17.04 16.79 -11.65
N HIS A 110 -16.71 16.74 -10.36
CA HIS A 110 -15.53 17.36 -9.76
C HIS A 110 -14.76 16.33 -8.97
N LEU A 111 -13.44 16.31 -9.14
CA LEU A 111 -12.51 15.49 -8.36
C LEU A 111 -11.19 16.25 -8.25
N ASP A 112 -10.81 16.59 -7.04
CA ASP A 112 -9.49 17.11 -6.69
C ASP A 112 -9.15 16.64 -5.28
N LEU A 113 -8.42 15.54 -5.17
CA LEU A 113 -8.00 14.93 -3.93
C LEU A 113 -6.49 14.77 -3.91
N ARG A 114 -5.88 15.29 -2.86
CA ARG A 114 -4.47 15.06 -2.53
C ARG A 114 -4.39 14.62 -1.08
N TYR A 115 -3.80 13.46 -0.86
CA TYR A 115 -3.71 12.85 0.47
C TYR A 115 -2.39 12.12 0.65
N ALA A 116 -1.77 12.31 1.80
CA ALA A 116 -0.63 11.53 2.25
C ALA A 116 -0.96 10.88 3.60
N PRO A 117 -0.67 9.58 3.78
CA PRO A 117 -0.92 8.93 5.06
C PRO A 117 -0.02 9.53 6.16
N SER A 118 -0.56 9.65 7.38
CA SER A 118 0.17 10.16 8.53
C SER A 118 1.27 9.20 9.01
N PHE A 119 1.13 7.90 8.73
CA PHE A 119 2.09 6.87 9.11
C PHE A 119 2.74 6.26 7.88
N ILE A 120 4.08 6.21 7.88
CA ILE A 120 4.86 5.58 6.79
C ILE A 120 4.61 4.08 6.78
N VAL A 121 4.61 3.43 7.96
CA VAL A 121 4.34 2.00 8.11
C VAL A 121 2.93 1.79 8.60
N ARG A 122 2.17 0.99 7.88
CA ARG A 122 0.79 0.60 8.22
C ARG A 122 0.71 -0.91 8.20
N GLU A 123 0.62 -1.49 9.38
CA GLU A 123 0.72 -2.92 9.57
C GLU A 123 -0.44 -3.47 10.37
N VAL A 124 -1.00 -4.59 9.91
CA VAL A 124 -2.06 -5.31 10.58
C VAL A 124 -1.71 -6.80 10.54
N PRO A 125 -1.51 -7.46 11.70
CA PRO A 125 -1.09 -8.86 11.76
C PRO A 125 -2.26 -9.83 11.49
N PHE A 126 -3.06 -9.57 10.46
CA PHE A 126 -4.19 -10.38 10.08
C PHE A 126 -3.83 -11.33 8.92
N PRO A 127 -4.17 -12.65 9.01
CA PRO A 127 -3.71 -13.64 8.04
C PRO A 127 -3.98 -13.29 6.58
N SER A 128 -5.20 -12.82 6.25
CA SER A 128 -5.55 -12.46 4.87
C SER A 128 -4.69 -11.34 4.31
N LEU A 129 -4.31 -10.38 5.14
CA LEU A 129 -3.43 -9.27 4.73
C LEU A 129 -1.96 -9.68 4.63
N ARG A 130 -1.56 -10.73 5.34
CA ARG A 130 -0.18 -11.27 5.28
C ARG A 130 0.05 -12.19 4.08
N LEU A 131 -0.98 -12.94 3.69
CA LEU A 131 -0.88 -13.99 2.69
C LEU A 131 -1.30 -13.55 1.30
N ASP A 132 -2.05 -12.44 1.18
CA ASP A 132 -2.53 -11.92 -0.10
C ASP A 132 -2.01 -10.49 -0.34
N SER A 133 -1.00 -10.37 -1.22
CA SER A 133 -0.41 -9.08 -1.60
C SER A 133 -1.40 -8.14 -2.29
N ALA A 134 -2.33 -8.68 -3.07
CA ALA A 134 -3.34 -7.88 -3.74
C ALA A 134 -4.34 -7.29 -2.74
N PHE A 135 -4.75 -8.08 -1.75
CA PHE A 135 -5.63 -7.61 -0.69
C PHE A 135 -4.92 -6.60 0.23
N ALA A 136 -3.65 -6.85 0.59
CA ALA A 136 -2.84 -5.89 1.33
C ALA A 136 -2.75 -4.53 0.62
N ALA A 137 -2.52 -4.53 -0.71
CA ALA A 137 -2.50 -3.31 -1.51
C ALA A 137 -3.86 -2.60 -1.56
N LYS A 138 -4.97 -3.33 -1.68
CA LYS A 138 -6.34 -2.78 -1.62
C LYS A 138 -6.61 -2.09 -0.28
N ARG A 139 -6.14 -2.67 0.82
CA ARG A 139 -6.27 -2.10 2.17
C ARG A 139 -5.20 -1.08 2.51
N LYS A 140 -4.29 -0.78 1.56
CA LYS A 140 -3.22 0.22 1.67
C LYS A 140 -2.28 -0.03 2.87
N VAL A 141 -2.12 -1.30 3.25
CA VAL A 141 -1.14 -1.72 4.26
C VAL A 141 0.17 -2.11 3.59
N ASN A 142 1.28 -1.76 4.22
CA ASN A 142 2.62 -1.89 3.65
C ASN A 142 3.66 -2.32 4.69
N GLY A 143 3.25 -2.85 5.82
CA GLY A 143 4.16 -3.18 6.91
C GLY A 143 5.00 -4.43 6.64
N HIS A 144 5.93 -4.70 7.55
CA HIS A 144 6.88 -5.81 7.47
C HIS A 144 6.21 -7.19 7.36
N TRP A 145 5.06 -7.36 8.00
CA TRP A 145 4.35 -8.64 8.05
C TRP A 145 3.54 -8.94 6.78
N GLN A 146 3.16 -7.94 6.01
CA GLN A 146 2.38 -8.10 4.78
C GLN A 146 3.15 -8.81 3.67
N LYS A 147 4.49 -8.68 3.66
CA LYS A 147 5.38 -9.27 2.64
C LYS A 147 4.88 -9.06 1.21
N THR A 148 4.22 -7.92 0.99
CA THR A 148 3.66 -7.54 -0.29
C THR A 148 4.73 -7.55 -1.37
N THR A 149 4.46 -8.20 -2.50
CA THR A 149 5.41 -8.29 -3.60
C THR A 149 5.59 -6.96 -4.32
N VAL A 150 6.71 -6.80 -5.04
CA VAL A 150 7.04 -5.58 -5.81
C VAL A 150 5.95 -5.22 -6.81
N GLU A 151 5.30 -6.21 -7.40
CA GLU A 151 4.17 -6.03 -8.33
C GLU A 151 3.00 -5.26 -7.69
N TRP A 152 2.78 -5.46 -6.40
CA TRP A 152 1.73 -4.80 -5.59
C TRP A 152 2.26 -3.63 -4.76
N GLY A 153 3.46 -3.16 -5.07
CA GLY A 153 4.08 -1.97 -4.48
C GLY A 153 5.08 -2.24 -3.36
N GLY A 154 5.35 -3.51 -3.03
CA GLY A 154 6.31 -3.88 -1.99
C GLY A 154 5.84 -3.55 -0.58
N HIS A 155 6.72 -3.72 0.39
CA HIS A 155 6.46 -3.46 1.80
C HIS A 155 7.68 -2.80 2.48
N GLU A 156 7.45 -2.18 3.62
CA GLU A 156 8.50 -1.65 4.47
C GLU A 156 9.15 -2.78 5.28
N THR A 157 10.48 -2.75 5.39
CA THR A 157 11.22 -3.72 6.18
C THR A 157 11.73 -3.06 7.45
N ILE A 158 11.34 -3.57 8.61
CA ILE A 158 11.82 -3.11 9.91
C ILE A 158 12.94 -4.05 10.35
N LEU A 159 14.16 -3.55 10.40
CA LEU A 159 15.29 -4.31 10.93
C LEU A 159 15.11 -4.52 12.44
N GLY A 160 15.21 -5.76 12.88
CA GLY A 160 15.03 -6.09 14.28
C GLY A 160 13.63 -5.81 14.80
N PHE A 161 12.62 -6.15 14.02
CA PHE A 161 11.21 -5.84 14.29
C PHE A 161 10.73 -6.27 15.69
N CYS A 162 11.04 -7.48 16.14
CA CYS A 162 10.72 -7.97 17.48
C CYS A 162 11.60 -9.15 17.85
N HIS A 163 11.59 -9.52 19.13
CA HIS A 163 12.33 -10.67 19.67
C HIS A 163 13.83 -10.64 19.29
N THR A 164 14.45 -9.46 19.35
CA THR A 164 15.83 -9.26 18.89
C THR A 164 16.86 -9.49 19.99
N PHE A 165 16.45 -9.69 21.23
CA PHE A 165 17.35 -9.79 22.36
C PHE A 165 18.39 -10.90 22.21
N ALA A 166 17.98 -12.10 21.76
CA ALA A 166 18.91 -13.20 21.49
C ALA A 166 19.96 -12.88 20.41
N ARG A 167 19.63 -11.98 19.47
CA ARG A 167 20.57 -11.50 18.44
C ARG A 167 21.49 -10.41 18.94
N LEU A 168 20.99 -9.50 19.79
CA LEU A 168 21.77 -8.41 20.39
C LEU A 168 22.66 -8.91 21.52
N MET A 169 22.16 -9.85 22.31
CA MET A 169 22.83 -10.48 23.44
C MET A 169 22.81 -12.00 23.27
N PRO A 170 23.64 -12.56 22.33
CA PRO A 170 23.64 -13.98 22.05
C PRO A 170 23.99 -14.80 23.30
N PRO A 171 23.16 -15.79 23.69
CA PRO A 171 23.41 -16.64 24.85
C PRO A 171 24.73 -17.40 24.81
N GLU A 172 25.17 -17.78 23.61
CA GLU A 172 26.43 -18.48 23.37
C GLU A 172 27.64 -17.63 23.79
N LYS A 173 27.54 -16.31 23.65
CA LYS A 173 28.59 -15.36 23.96
C LYS A 173 28.53 -14.88 25.42
N TYR A 174 27.34 -14.55 25.90
CA TYR A 174 27.18 -13.86 27.17
C TYR A 174 26.57 -14.73 28.28
N GLY A 175 25.85 -15.80 27.95
CA GLY A 175 25.06 -16.55 28.92
C GLY A 175 25.85 -17.18 30.07
N ARG A 176 27.11 -17.57 29.82
CA ARG A 176 28.01 -18.10 30.87
C ARG A 176 28.76 -17.04 31.64
N GLN A 177 29.15 -15.95 30.98
CA GLN A 177 29.98 -14.90 31.59
C GLN A 177 29.13 -13.86 32.32
N HIS A 178 27.91 -13.64 31.84
CA HIS A 178 26.99 -12.63 32.28
C HIS A 178 25.56 -13.17 32.42
N PRO A 179 25.32 -14.18 33.24
CA PRO A 179 23.98 -14.73 33.47
C PRO A 179 22.99 -13.69 33.97
N GLU A 180 23.44 -12.66 34.66
CA GLU A 180 22.63 -11.55 35.14
C GLU A 180 21.94 -10.73 34.05
N TYR A 181 22.39 -10.82 32.77
CA TYR A 181 21.76 -10.15 31.66
C TYR A 181 20.43 -10.80 31.24
N TYR A 182 20.16 -12.01 31.70
CA TYR A 182 18.99 -12.79 31.32
C TYR A 182 17.98 -12.90 32.45
N SER A 183 16.70 -12.99 32.09
CA SER A 183 15.61 -13.06 33.05
C SER A 183 15.74 -14.25 34.00
N GLU A 184 15.49 -14.00 35.28
CA GLU A 184 15.42 -15.03 36.30
C GLU A 184 13.97 -15.48 36.50
N ILE A 185 13.77 -16.78 36.50
CA ILE A 185 12.46 -17.40 36.73
C ILE A 185 12.69 -18.49 37.79
N ASN A 186 12.02 -18.36 38.93
CA ASN A 186 12.16 -19.29 40.07
C ASN A 186 13.63 -19.51 40.52
N GLY A 187 14.42 -18.45 40.54
CA GLY A 187 15.80 -18.48 41.00
C GLY A 187 16.79 -19.02 39.92
N ILE A 188 16.36 -19.27 38.69
CA ILE A 188 17.19 -19.76 37.62
C ILE A 188 17.21 -18.73 36.47
N ARG A 189 18.44 -18.37 36.01
CA ARG A 189 18.63 -17.51 34.85
C ARG A 189 18.45 -18.32 33.55
N HIS A 190 17.62 -17.81 32.64
CA HIS A 190 17.26 -18.46 31.39
C HIS A 190 17.78 -17.69 30.20
N PRO A 191 18.97 -17.98 29.67
CA PRO A 191 19.55 -17.27 28.54
C PRO A 191 18.88 -17.58 27.19
N VAL A 192 18.13 -18.68 27.11
CA VAL A 192 17.47 -19.10 25.84
C VAL A 192 15.95 -18.98 25.99
N GLY A 193 15.32 -18.39 24.97
CA GLY A 193 13.87 -18.32 24.84
C GLY A 193 13.19 -17.27 25.74
N ASN A 194 13.93 -16.50 26.51
CA ASN A 194 13.38 -15.50 27.42
C ASN A 194 13.87 -14.07 27.09
N GLN A 195 13.24 -13.10 27.74
CA GLN A 195 13.62 -11.69 27.62
C GLN A 195 14.91 -11.40 28.42
N LEU A 196 15.57 -10.29 28.11
CA LEU A 196 16.66 -9.77 28.93
C LEU A 196 16.13 -9.23 30.25
N CYS A 197 16.95 -9.29 31.31
CA CYS A 197 16.73 -8.56 32.54
C CYS A 197 17.01 -7.07 32.27
N LEU A 198 16.05 -6.20 32.58
CA LEU A 198 16.17 -4.75 32.41
C LEU A 198 16.30 -4.00 33.75
N SER A 199 16.47 -4.73 34.83
CA SER A 199 16.69 -4.19 36.21
C SER A 199 18.16 -4.08 36.57
#